data_838dc9b021f66ab9d27f37979ce04637
#
_entry.id   838dc9b021f66ab9d27f37979ce04637
#
_cell.length_a   1.000
_cell.length_b   1.000
_cell.length_c   1.000
_cell.angle_alpha   90.00
_cell.angle_beta   90.00
_cell.angle_gamma   90.00
#
_symmetry.space_group_name_H-M   'P 1'
#
loop_
_entity.id
_entity.type
_entity.pdbx_description
1 polymer ?
#
loop_
_entity_poly.entity_id
_entity_poly.type
_entity_poly.pdbx_seq_one_letter_code
_entity_poly.pdbx_strand_id
1 'polypeptide(L)'
;MRILVVSDTHGDFHSLNRAVKAQPTAELIIHCGDGASQVDELRMMYPDKKIVAVRGNCDWGSMLPNFEVVEFGGKTIFVTHGHLYNVKLVLYPLICAARENKADIALFGHTHSAMTDYEDGLTVMNPGSCHGYGASYGYIDITDRGDVVTNIVKL
;
A
#
# COMPACT_ATOMS: atom_id res chain seq x y z
N MET A 1 7.42 11.21 9.81
CA MET A 1 7.21 11.02 8.35
C MET A 1 5.96 10.17 8.14
N ARG A 2 5.08 10.55 7.19
CA ARG A 2 3.82 9.84 6.96
C ARG A 2 3.75 9.21 5.57
N ILE A 3 3.25 7.97 5.51
CA ILE A 3 2.97 7.21 4.29
C ILE A 3 1.46 7.00 4.21
N LEU A 4 0.84 7.35 3.07
CA LEU A 4 -0.51 6.92 2.73
C LEU A 4 -0.44 5.59 1.98
N VAL A 5 -1.22 4.60 2.41
CA VAL A 5 -1.29 3.27 1.80
C VAL A 5 -2.69 3.01 1.28
N VAL A 6 -2.82 2.72 0.01
CA VAL A 6 -4.08 2.42 -0.68
C VAL A 6 -3.95 1.17 -1.54
N SER A 7 -5.04 0.51 -1.85
CA SER A 7 -5.08 -0.66 -2.74
C SER A 7 -6.47 -0.84 -3.34
N ASP A 8 -6.53 -1.61 -4.42
CA ASP A 8 -7.79 -2.13 -4.96
C ASP A 8 -8.82 -1.02 -5.24
N THR A 9 -8.39 0.00 -5.98
CA THR A 9 -9.24 1.13 -6.37
C THR A 9 -10.22 0.80 -7.48
N HIS A 10 -9.93 -0.20 -8.32
CA HIS A 10 -10.84 -0.74 -9.34
C HIS A 10 -11.64 0.32 -10.12
N GLY A 11 -10.98 1.39 -10.57
CA GLY A 11 -11.61 2.48 -11.32
C GLY A 11 -12.16 3.62 -10.46
N ASP A 12 -12.19 3.51 -9.13
CA ASP A 12 -12.72 4.53 -8.23
C ASP A 12 -11.65 5.58 -7.85
N PHE A 13 -11.39 6.49 -8.79
CA PHE A 13 -10.50 7.62 -8.53
C PHE A 13 -11.06 8.58 -7.47
N HIS A 14 -12.39 8.66 -7.33
CA HIS A 14 -13.01 9.53 -6.34
C HIS A 14 -12.62 9.14 -4.90
N SER A 15 -12.74 7.86 -4.57
CA SER A 15 -12.34 7.34 -3.24
C SER A 15 -10.83 7.49 -3.01
N LEU A 16 -10.00 7.21 -4.02
CA LEU A 16 -8.55 7.44 -3.95
C LEU A 16 -8.22 8.91 -3.65
N ASN A 17 -8.83 9.85 -4.38
CA ASN A 17 -8.60 11.28 -4.18
C ASN A 17 -9.09 11.77 -2.80
N ARG A 18 -10.18 11.20 -2.28
CA ARG A 18 -10.62 11.47 -0.90
C ARG A 18 -9.59 11.02 0.13
N ALA A 19 -9.00 9.83 -0.04
CA ALA A 19 -7.96 9.33 0.84
C ALA A 19 -6.73 10.27 0.83
N VAL A 20 -6.28 10.70 -0.36
CA VAL A 20 -5.15 11.64 -0.50
C VAL A 20 -5.45 12.98 0.18
N LYS A 21 -6.64 13.54 -0.03
CA LYS A 21 -7.05 14.81 0.61
C LYS A 21 -7.18 14.70 2.13
N ALA A 22 -7.55 13.53 2.64
CA ALA A 22 -7.63 13.27 4.07
C ALA A 22 -6.25 13.16 4.74
N GLN A 23 -5.19 12.95 3.95
CA GLN A 23 -3.81 12.81 4.43
C GLN A 23 -2.86 13.82 3.75
N PRO A 24 -3.08 15.13 3.92
CA PRO A 24 -2.32 16.16 3.20
C PRO A 24 -0.83 16.16 3.55
N THR A 25 -0.47 15.69 4.75
CA THR A 25 0.89 15.60 5.25
C THR A 25 1.64 14.33 4.80
N ALA A 26 0.97 13.41 4.07
CA ALA A 26 1.64 12.24 3.54
C ALA A 26 2.72 12.63 2.53
N GLU A 27 3.95 12.22 2.81
CA GLU A 27 5.13 12.50 1.99
C GLU A 27 5.34 11.42 0.91
N LEU A 28 4.81 10.21 1.16
CA LEU A 28 4.84 9.09 0.26
C LEU A 28 3.44 8.49 0.13
N ILE A 29 3.02 8.19 -1.08
CA ILE A 29 1.79 7.45 -1.38
C ILE A 29 2.19 6.11 -1.97
N ILE A 30 1.67 5.01 -1.41
CA ILE A 30 1.90 3.65 -1.90
C ILE A 30 0.57 3.04 -2.32
N HIS A 31 0.50 2.59 -3.58
CA HIS A 31 -0.65 1.86 -4.12
C HIS A 31 -0.29 0.38 -4.32
N CYS A 32 -0.96 -0.50 -3.58
CA CYS A 32 -0.68 -1.93 -3.56
C CYS A 32 -1.37 -2.75 -4.68
N GLY A 33 -1.69 -2.11 -5.82
CA GLY A 33 -2.19 -2.81 -7.02
C GLY A 33 -3.70 -2.76 -7.22
N ASP A 34 -4.13 -3.22 -8.39
CA ASP A 34 -5.51 -3.16 -8.91
C ASP A 34 -6.05 -1.72 -8.99
N GLY A 35 -5.27 -0.87 -9.67
CA GLY A 35 -5.59 0.54 -9.85
C GLY A 35 -4.58 1.30 -10.71
N ALA A 36 -3.92 0.66 -11.67
CA ALA A 36 -2.87 1.29 -12.47
C ALA A 36 -3.31 2.58 -13.15
N SER A 37 -4.52 2.63 -13.73
CA SER A 37 -5.06 3.84 -14.36
C SER A 37 -5.32 4.97 -13.35
N GLN A 38 -5.78 4.64 -12.14
CA GLN A 38 -5.99 5.63 -11.09
C GLN A 38 -4.65 6.17 -10.55
N VAL A 39 -3.60 5.35 -10.56
CA VAL A 39 -2.24 5.79 -10.22
C VAL A 39 -1.73 6.81 -11.24
N ASP A 40 -1.99 6.60 -12.53
CA ASP A 40 -1.61 7.54 -13.58
C ASP A 40 -2.37 8.88 -13.44
N GLU A 41 -3.68 8.83 -13.16
CA GLU A 41 -4.47 10.04 -12.86
C GLU A 41 -3.92 10.76 -11.61
N LEU A 42 -3.55 10.00 -10.57
CA LEU A 42 -3.00 10.56 -9.33
C LEU A 42 -1.67 11.29 -9.58
N ARG A 43 -0.78 10.71 -10.38
CA ARG A 43 0.49 11.32 -10.78
C ARG A 43 0.30 12.63 -11.54
N MET A 44 -0.70 12.70 -12.41
CA MET A 44 -1.04 13.94 -13.13
C MET A 44 -1.60 15.01 -12.20
N MET A 45 -2.43 14.62 -11.23
CA MET A 45 -3.08 15.55 -10.29
C MET A 45 -2.13 16.03 -9.18
N TYR A 46 -1.19 15.22 -8.77
CA TYR A 46 -0.26 15.49 -7.66
C TYR A 46 1.21 15.28 -8.10
N PRO A 47 1.72 16.10 -9.04
CA PRO A 47 3.06 15.89 -9.61
C PRO A 47 4.20 16.01 -8.59
N ASP A 48 3.97 16.73 -7.49
CA ASP A 48 4.97 16.92 -6.42
C ASP A 48 4.95 15.81 -5.36
N LYS A 49 3.98 14.91 -5.40
CA LYS A 49 3.90 13.78 -4.45
C LYS A 49 4.74 12.60 -4.94
N LYS A 50 5.50 12.00 -4.02
CA LYS A 50 6.18 10.72 -4.30
C LYS A 50 5.13 9.61 -4.30
N ILE A 51 4.98 8.91 -5.43
CA ILE A 51 4.00 7.85 -5.61
C ILE A 51 4.70 6.58 -6.07
N VAL A 52 4.59 5.53 -5.28
CA VAL A 52 5.04 4.16 -5.58
C VAL A 52 3.82 3.29 -5.81
N ALA A 53 3.87 2.44 -6.82
CA ALA A 53 2.77 1.55 -7.12
C ALA A 53 3.27 0.22 -7.69
N VAL A 54 2.54 -0.84 -7.41
CA VAL A 54 2.77 -2.17 -7.96
C VAL A 54 1.56 -2.63 -8.76
N ARG A 55 1.77 -3.63 -9.60
CA ARG A 55 0.74 -4.21 -10.45
C ARG A 55 -0.09 -5.24 -9.67
N GLY A 56 -1.42 -5.14 -9.77
CA GLY A 56 -2.35 -6.16 -9.30
C GLY A 56 -2.75 -7.14 -10.43
N ASN A 57 -3.56 -8.14 -10.08
CA ASN A 57 -4.04 -9.14 -11.04
C ASN A 57 -5.07 -8.58 -12.04
N CYS A 58 -5.72 -7.47 -11.72
CA CYS A 58 -6.67 -6.79 -12.61
C CYS A 58 -6.02 -5.68 -13.46
N ASP A 59 -4.75 -5.37 -13.29
CA ASP A 59 -4.03 -4.34 -14.03
C ASP A 59 -3.46 -4.88 -15.35
N TRP A 60 -4.35 -5.31 -16.25
CA TRP A 60 -3.99 -5.88 -17.55
C TRP A 60 -3.19 -4.89 -18.41
N GLY A 61 -2.06 -5.36 -18.93
CA GLY A 61 -1.18 -4.55 -19.78
C GLY A 61 -0.38 -3.48 -19.05
N SER A 62 -0.50 -3.36 -17.73
CA SER A 62 0.29 -2.43 -16.93
C SER A 62 1.78 -2.79 -16.94
N MET A 63 2.64 -1.77 -17.04
CA MET A 63 4.10 -1.89 -16.93
C MET A 63 4.60 -1.72 -15.48
N LEU A 64 3.69 -1.56 -14.51
CA LEU A 64 4.06 -1.52 -13.10
C LEU A 64 4.68 -2.85 -12.66
N PRO A 65 5.67 -2.83 -11.76
CA PRO A 65 6.31 -4.05 -11.27
C PRO A 65 5.37 -4.87 -10.38
N ASN A 66 5.66 -6.17 -10.24
CA ASN A 66 4.91 -7.06 -9.36
C ASN A 66 5.16 -6.81 -7.87
N PHE A 67 6.33 -6.28 -7.54
CA PHE A 67 6.70 -5.82 -6.20
C PHE A 67 7.73 -4.68 -6.29
N GLU A 68 7.83 -3.90 -5.24
CA GLU A 68 8.83 -2.86 -5.04
C GLU A 68 9.43 -2.96 -3.64
N VAL A 69 10.70 -2.58 -3.53
CA VAL A 69 11.38 -2.38 -2.24
C VAL A 69 11.73 -0.91 -2.13
N VAL A 70 11.19 -0.24 -1.14
CA VAL A 70 11.27 1.22 -0.98
C VAL A 70 11.96 1.55 0.32
N GLU A 71 12.98 2.40 0.27
CA GLU A 71 13.58 2.99 1.47
C GLU A 71 12.90 4.32 1.80
N PHE A 72 12.33 4.42 3.00
CA PHE A 72 11.67 5.64 3.45
C PHE A 72 11.67 5.74 4.98
N GLY A 73 12.06 6.91 5.50
CA GLY A 73 12.10 7.16 6.96
C GLY A 73 13.03 6.23 7.73
N GLY A 74 14.09 5.73 7.09
CA GLY A 74 15.01 4.76 7.68
C GLY A 74 14.44 3.34 7.80
N LYS A 75 13.35 3.05 7.08
CA LYS A 75 12.71 1.73 7.00
C LYS A 75 12.74 1.18 5.59
N THR A 76 12.93 -0.12 5.48
CA THR A 76 12.79 -0.88 4.23
C THR A 76 11.35 -1.38 4.12
N ILE A 77 10.66 -1.02 3.04
CA ILE A 77 9.25 -1.33 2.80
C ILE A 77 9.14 -2.25 1.59
N PHE A 78 8.64 -3.46 1.79
CA PHE A 78 8.28 -4.41 0.73
C PHE A 78 6.82 -4.18 0.33
N VAL A 79 6.58 -3.89 -0.94
CA VAL A 79 5.25 -3.60 -1.47
C VAL A 79 4.91 -4.60 -2.55
N THR A 80 3.75 -5.24 -2.47
CA THR A 80 3.21 -6.13 -3.50
C THR A 80 1.69 -6.09 -3.49
N HIS A 81 1.03 -6.59 -4.55
CA HIS A 81 -0.41 -6.79 -4.50
C HIS A 81 -0.80 -8.01 -3.68
N GLY A 82 0.00 -9.06 -3.71
CA GLY A 82 -0.20 -10.26 -2.90
C GLY A 82 -0.75 -11.47 -3.66
N HIS A 83 -1.33 -11.30 -4.86
CA HIS A 83 -1.90 -12.41 -5.65
C HIS A 83 -0.86 -13.48 -6.01
N LEU A 84 0.40 -13.10 -6.20
CA LEU A 84 1.51 -14.03 -6.47
C LEU A 84 2.01 -14.78 -5.22
N TYR A 85 1.57 -14.36 -4.04
CA TYR A 85 1.95 -14.93 -2.73
C TYR A 85 0.80 -15.68 -2.04
N ASN A 86 -0.32 -15.89 -2.74
CA ASN A 86 -1.46 -16.66 -2.21
C ASN A 86 -2.07 -16.09 -0.91
N VAL A 87 -2.04 -14.76 -0.75
CA VAL A 87 -2.44 -14.09 0.49
C VAL A 87 -3.90 -14.30 0.91
N LYS A 88 -4.78 -14.75 -0.01
CA LYS A 88 -6.16 -15.14 0.32
C LYS A 88 -6.24 -16.42 1.14
N LEU A 89 -5.20 -17.26 1.13
CA LEU A 89 -5.14 -18.52 1.87
C LEU A 89 -4.24 -18.40 3.10
N VAL A 90 -3.04 -17.83 2.94
CA VAL A 90 -2.03 -17.77 4.00
C VAL A 90 -1.05 -16.63 3.73
N LEU A 91 -0.56 -15.97 4.79
CA LEU A 91 0.41 -14.87 4.67
C LEU A 91 1.87 -15.32 4.65
N TYR A 92 2.16 -16.56 4.98
CA TYR A 92 3.52 -17.06 5.14
C TYR A 92 4.44 -16.80 3.93
N PRO A 93 4.02 -17.05 2.65
CA PRO A 93 4.87 -16.75 1.51
C PRO A 93 5.20 -15.26 1.34
N LEU A 94 4.24 -14.37 1.65
CA LEU A 94 4.46 -12.93 1.66
C LEU A 94 5.49 -12.52 2.73
N ILE A 95 5.34 -13.05 3.94
CA ILE A 95 6.26 -12.79 5.06
C ILE A 95 7.68 -13.25 4.71
N CYS A 96 7.83 -14.44 4.11
CA CYS A 96 9.14 -14.92 3.64
C CYS A 96 9.76 -13.97 2.62
N ALA A 97 9.01 -13.54 1.61
CA ALA A 97 9.49 -12.62 0.59
C ALA A 97 9.91 -11.26 1.18
N ALA A 98 9.12 -10.72 2.12
CA ALA A 98 9.47 -9.50 2.83
C ALA A 98 10.77 -9.65 3.64
N ARG A 99 10.95 -10.76 4.35
CA ARG A 99 12.18 -11.04 5.13
C ARG A 99 13.40 -11.25 4.26
N GLU A 100 13.28 -11.93 3.11
CA GLU A 100 14.35 -12.06 2.10
C GLU A 100 14.84 -10.70 1.60
N ASN A 101 13.93 -9.73 1.51
CA ASN A 101 14.24 -8.34 1.14
C ASN A 101 14.59 -7.46 2.35
N LYS A 102 14.79 -8.04 3.53
CA LYS A 102 15.14 -7.34 4.79
C LYS A 102 14.18 -6.22 5.14
N ALA A 103 12.89 -6.41 4.82
CA ALA A 103 11.87 -5.41 5.06
C ALA A 103 11.53 -5.26 6.55
N ASP A 104 11.32 -4.03 6.98
CA ASP A 104 10.71 -3.66 8.26
C ASP A 104 9.18 -3.62 8.16
N ILE A 105 8.67 -3.36 6.93
CA ILE A 105 7.24 -3.20 6.66
C ILE A 105 6.91 -3.98 5.38
N ALA A 106 5.84 -4.78 5.42
CA ALA A 106 5.25 -5.45 4.26
C ALA A 106 3.85 -4.91 3.98
N LEU A 107 3.62 -4.41 2.77
CA LEU A 107 2.34 -3.85 2.34
C LEU A 107 1.76 -4.70 1.21
N PHE A 108 0.46 -5.02 1.30
CA PHE A 108 -0.23 -5.80 0.29
C PHE A 108 -1.72 -5.43 0.19
N GLY A 109 -2.40 -5.92 -0.84
CA GLY A 109 -3.83 -5.72 -1.08
C GLY A 109 -4.55 -7.03 -1.36
N HIS A 110 -5.28 -7.10 -2.49
CA HIS A 110 -5.91 -8.29 -3.08
C HIS A 110 -7.05 -8.92 -2.28
N THR A 111 -6.97 -9.01 -0.95
CA THR A 111 -8.01 -9.63 -0.11
C THR A 111 -9.21 -8.71 0.11
N HIS A 112 -9.07 -7.40 -0.16
CA HIS A 112 -10.02 -6.34 0.18
C HIS A 112 -10.34 -6.22 1.68
N SER A 113 -9.62 -6.95 2.53
CA SER A 113 -9.82 -6.97 3.98
C SER A 113 -8.70 -6.20 4.67
N ALA A 114 -9.04 -5.08 5.28
CA ALA A 114 -8.08 -4.29 6.02
C ALA A 114 -7.56 -5.06 7.24
N MET A 115 -6.23 -5.06 7.39
CA MET A 115 -5.57 -5.67 8.54
C MET A 115 -4.22 -5.03 8.83
N THR A 116 -3.80 -5.11 10.08
CA THR A 116 -2.43 -4.84 10.51
C THR A 116 -1.96 -5.94 11.44
N ASP A 117 -0.70 -6.32 11.34
CA ASP A 117 -0.06 -7.30 12.20
C ASP A 117 1.40 -6.93 12.43
N TYR A 118 1.98 -7.45 13.48
CA TYR A 118 3.39 -7.30 13.81
C TYR A 118 3.97 -8.62 14.29
N GLU A 119 4.97 -9.11 13.60
CA GLU A 119 5.63 -10.36 13.92
C GLU A 119 7.15 -10.23 13.76
N ASP A 120 7.88 -10.48 14.84
CA ASP A 120 9.35 -10.55 14.85
C ASP A 120 10.03 -9.38 14.08
N GLY A 121 9.69 -8.15 14.41
CA GLY A 121 10.26 -6.94 13.81
C GLY A 121 9.66 -6.54 12.46
N LEU A 122 8.76 -7.32 11.88
CA LEU A 122 8.07 -7.02 10.63
C LEU A 122 6.65 -6.51 10.89
N THR A 123 6.36 -5.30 10.44
CA THR A 123 4.99 -4.77 10.39
C THR A 123 4.33 -5.20 9.08
N VAL A 124 3.14 -5.78 9.15
CA VAL A 124 2.37 -6.20 7.96
C VAL A 124 1.08 -5.41 7.89
N MET A 125 0.75 -4.84 6.73
CA MET A 125 -0.50 -4.08 6.55
C MET A 125 -1.15 -4.39 5.20
N ASN A 126 -2.47 -4.57 5.25
CA ASN A 126 -3.37 -4.44 4.10
C ASN A 126 -4.32 -3.27 4.38
N PRO A 127 -4.38 -2.24 3.53
CA PRO A 127 -5.25 -1.08 3.77
C PRO A 127 -6.74 -1.36 3.52
N GLY A 128 -7.08 -2.55 3.01
CA GLY A 128 -8.40 -2.84 2.45
C GLY A 128 -8.57 -2.32 1.03
N SER A 129 -9.78 -2.37 0.51
CA SER A 129 -10.11 -1.84 -0.82
C SER A 129 -10.50 -0.36 -0.73
N CYS A 130 -9.89 0.47 -1.57
CA CYS A 130 -10.21 1.89 -1.70
C CYS A 130 -11.27 2.10 -2.80
N HIS A 131 -12.37 1.33 -2.74
CA HIS A 131 -13.42 1.31 -3.75
C HIS A 131 -14.82 1.26 -3.12
N GLY A 132 -15.70 2.11 -3.62
CA GLY A 132 -17.14 2.08 -3.35
C GLY A 132 -17.53 2.32 -1.89
N TYR A 133 -18.71 1.78 -1.54
CA TYR A 133 -19.22 1.87 -0.17
C TYR A 133 -18.38 0.99 0.78
N GLY A 134 -17.96 1.58 1.89
CA GLY A 134 -17.08 0.89 2.84
C GLY A 134 -15.60 0.89 2.46
N ALA A 135 -15.22 1.72 1.49
CA ALA A 135 -13.83 1.94 1.12
C ALA A 135 -12.96 2.27 2.34
N SER A 136 -11.73 1.78 2.32
CA SER A 136 -10.75 2.05 3.37
C SER A 136 -9.38 2.36 2.78
N TYR A 137 -8.56 2.99 3.58
CA TYR A 137 -7.14 3.20 3.33
C TYR A 137 -6.35 3.06 4.63
N GLY A 138 -5.06 2.89 4.52
CA GLY A 138 -4.14 2.91 5.65
C GLY A 138 -3.25 4.14 5.63
N TYR A 139 -2.71 4.51 6.79
CA TYR A 139 -1.53 5.35 6.84
C TYR A 139 -0.56 4.85 7.90
N ILE A 140 0.71 5.11 7.67
CA ILE A 140 1.81 4.72 8.55
C ILE A 140 2.57 5.97 8.94
N ASP A 141 2.77 6.17 10.24
CA ASP A 141 3.68 7.16 10.78
C ASP A 141 4.98 6.49 11.21
N ILE A 142 6.09 6.98 10.69
CA ILE A 142 7.43 6.64 11.18
C ILE A 142 7.89 7.79 12.07
N THR A 143 8.06 7.50 13.36
CA THR A 143 8.48 8.49 14.36
C THR A 143 9.96 8.83 14.22
N ASP A 144 10.41 9.91 14.86
CA ASP A 144 11.83 10.29 14.92
C ASP A 144 12.69 9.24 15.64
N ARG A 145 12.07 8.38 16.46
CA ARG A 145 12.73 7.24 17.13
C ARG A 145 12.79 5.99 16.25
N GLY A 146 12.14 6.02 15.08
CA GLY A 146 12.04 4.88 14.16
C GLY A 146 10.90 3.90 14.48
N ASP A 147 9.96 4.26 15.37
CA ASP A 147 8.78 3.42 15.60
C ASP A 147 7.83 3.52 14.42
N VAL A 148 7.18 2.40 14.10
CA VAL A 148 6.20 2.28 13.03
C VAL A 148 4.79 2.21 13.65
N VAL A 149 3.95 3.20 13.35
CA VAL A 149 2.56 3.27 13.85
C VAL A 149 1.60 3.16 12.66
N THR A 150 0.77 2.12 12.66
CA THR A 150 -0.18 1.81 11.58
C THR A 150 -1.60 2.21 11.95
N ASN A 151 -2.34 2.73 10.98
CA ASN A 151 -3.74 3.09 11.15
C ASN A 151 -4.54 2.70 9.91
N ILE A 152 -5.76 2.19 10.13
CA ILE A 152 -6.76 1.93 9.09
C ILE A 152 -7.90 2.92 9.26
N VAL A 153 -8.34 3.53 8.17
CA VAL A 153 -9.41 4.53 8.13
C VAL A 153 -10.45 4.11 7.10
N LYS A 154 -11.72 4.18 7.48
CA LYS A 154 -12.84 4.05 6.54
C LYS A 154 -13.19 5.41 5.94
N LEU A 155 -13.47 5.42 4.64
CA LEU A 155 -13.91 6.59 3.87
C LEU A 155 -15.41 6.83 4.00
#